data_926ea5b5e61b0d819758b8e02bded683
#
_entry.id   926ea5b5e61b0d819758b8e02bded683
#
_cell.length_a   1.000
_cell.length_b   1.000
_cell.length_c   1.000
_cell.angle_alpha   90.00
_cell.angle_beta   90.00
_cell.angle_gamma   90.00
#
_symmetry.space_group_name_H-M   'P 1'
#
loop_
_entity.id
_entity.type
_entity.pdbx_description
1 polymer ?
#
loop_
_entity_poly.entity_id
_entity_poly.type
_entity_poly.pdbx_seq_one_letter_code
_entity_poly.pdbx_strand_id
1 'polypeptide(L)'
;ILRPHRHALDHDPSLRLFNTVFSVVILLTLYDPLKERLEAKAMELFFREQHGMANLLEQLRRRMLRVLDPANMSRIVVDNLYDARRATHSATYLLEPLGRGFALQAYRGPEPAPRVDERTLPGLWHAIQRHRAPLLTEQLSRAQQEGSDKSANRDLIDAMRAVSADVLLPFVSGDTVLGFLALRDDRVAEPYSTEEIALLMNVAEAAMIVIDNSQLAGRIRERDRLAAVGEMAAGLAHEIRNPLGAIKGAAECLDP
;
A
#
# COMPACT_ATOMS: atom_id res chain seq x y z
N ILE A 1 -35.58 -67.78 35.78
CA ILE A 1 -35.55 -67.47 34.30
C ILE A 1 -36.47 -66.27 34.10
N LEU A 2 -35.93 -65.04 34.12
CA LEU A 2 -36.64 -63.80 33.87
C LEU A 2 -36.01 -63.23 32.60
N ARG A 3 -36.74 -63.20 31.48
CA ARG A 3 -36.39 -62.43 30.27
C ARG A 3 -36.87 -60.97 30.45
N PRO A 4 -36.06 -59.95 30.20
CA PRO A 4 -36.55 -58.59 30.30
C PRO A 4 -37.28 -58.21 28.97
N HIS A 5 -38.51 -57.73 29.10
CA HIS A 5 -39.27 -57.03 28.07
C HIS A 5 -38.58 -55.71 27.70
N ARG A 6 -37.77 -55.72 26.68
CA ARG A 6 -37.11 -54.50 26.17
C ARG A 6 -37.44 -54.18 24.71
N HIS A 7 -38.58 -54.67 24.15
CA HIS A 7 -38.88 -54.47 22.72
C HIS A 7 -40.30 -53.98 22.38
N ALA A 8 -41.05 -53.39 23.35
CA ALA A 8 -42.43 -52.97 23.06
C ALA A 8 -42.62 -51.47 22.77
N LEU A 9 -41.58 -50.63 22.94
CA LEU A 9 -41.72 -49.17 22.74
C LEU A 9 -41.31 -48.65 21.34
N ASP A 10 -40.83 -49.54 20.44
CA ASP A 10 -40.20 -49.10 19.18
C ASP A 10 -41.12 -49.28 17.93
N HIS A 11 -42.39 -49.69 18.10
CA HIS A 11 -43.26 -50.06 16.97
C HIS A 11 -44.56 -49.25 16.83
N ASP A 12 -44.80 -48.22 17.66
CA ASP A 12 -45.97 -47.36 17.50
C ASP A 12 -45.72 -46.26 16.47
N PRO A 13 -46.34 -46.32 15.28
CA PRO A 13 -46.15 -45.30 14.22
C PRO A 13 -46.62 -43.90 14.64
N SER A 14 -47.58 -43.83 15.58
CA SER A 14 -48.05 -42.57 16.15
C SER A 14 -46.99 -41.87 17.04
N LEU A 15 -46.23 -42.66 17.82
CA LEU A 15 -45.12 -42.14 18.65
C LEU A 15 -43.95 -41.62 17.80
N ARG A 16 -43.66 -42.30 16.69
CA ARG A 16 -42.63 -41.85 15.74
C ARG A 16 -43.04 -40.54 15.05
N LEU A 17 -44.27 -40.44 14.60
CA LEU A 17 -44.82 -39.25 13.95
C LEU A 17 -44.86 -38.09 14.93
N PHE A 18 -45.28 -38.31 16.19
CA PHE A 18 -45.24 -37.31 17.24
C PHE A 18 -43.81 -36.82 17.54
N ASN A 19 -42.83 -37.72 17.71
CA ASN A 19 -41.44 -37.35 17.92
C ASN A 19 -40.84 -36.58 16.74
N THR A 20 -41.18 -36.98 15.52
CA THR A 20 -40.71 -36.26 14.31
C THR A 20 -41.29 -34.86 14.25
N VAL A 21 -42.60 -34.68 14.41
CA VAL A 21 -43.27 -33.40 14.42
C VAL A 21 -42.75 -32.51 15.54
N PHE A 22 -42.62 -33.08 16.75
CA PHE A 22 -42.09 -32.35 17.91
C PHE A 22 -40.63 -31.89 17.71
N SER A 23 -39.78 -32.78 17.17
CA SER A 23 -38.39 -32.42 16.84
C SER A 23 -38.31 -31.32 15.77
N VAL A 24 -39.17 -31.36 14.75
CA VAL A 24 -39.23 -30.34 13.72
C VAL A 24 -39.69 -29.00 14.31
N VAL A 25 -40.72 -29.02 15.18
CA VAL A 25 -41.22 -27.80 15.83
C VAL A 25 -40.14 -27.19 16.74
N ILE A 26 -39.44 -28.03 17.54
CA ILE A 26 -38.32 -27.54 18.38
C ILE A 26 -37.22 -26.97 17.51
N LEU A 27 -36.84 -27.66 16.41
CA LEU A 27 -35.78 -27.19 15.50
C LEU A 27 -36.14 -25.85 14.88
N LEU A 28 -37.39 -25.70 14.39
CA LEU A 28 -37.87 -24.43 13.80
C LEU A 28 -37.94 -23.32 14.85
N THR A 29 -38.39 -23.61 16.08
CA THR A 29 -38.52 -22.60 17.14
C THR A 29 -37.15 -22.13 17.66
N LEU A 30 -36.15 -23.01 17.67
CA LEU A 30 -34.79 -22.69 18.10
C LEU A 30 -33.92 -22.10 16.97
N TYR A 31 -34.27 -22.41 15.71
CA TYR A 31 -33.48 -21.96 14.55
C TYR A 31 -33.45 -20.44 14.43
N ASP A 32 -34.62 -19.79 14.49
CA ASP A 32 -34.73 -18.33 14.28
C ASP A 32 -33.94 -17.53 15.34
N PRO A 33 -34.11 -17.76 16.66
CA PRO A 33 -33.36 -17.01 17.66
C PRO A 33 -31.86 -17.35 17.67
N LEU A 34 -31.49 -18.57 17.24
CA LEU A 34 -30.08 -18.95 17.12
C LEU A 34 -29.42 -18.27 15.92
N LYS A 35 -30.13 -18.23 14.78
CA LYS A 35 -29.71 -17.53 13.57
C LYS A 35 -29.53 -16.04 13.84
N GLU A 36 -30.54 -15.37 14.45
CA GLU A 36 -30.44 -13.94 14.78
C GLU A 36 -29.26 -13.62 15.70
N ARG A 37 -29.02 -14.47 16.72
CA ARG A 37 -27.86 -14.29 17.61
C ARG A 37 -26.52 -14.52 16.92
N LEU A 38 -26.45 -15.47 16.00
CA LEU A 38 -25.23 -15.73 15.22
C LEU A 38 -24.98 -14.59 14.23
N GLU A 39 -26.02 -14.13 13.56
CA GLU A 39 -25.93 -12.97 12.64
C GLU A 39 -25.55 -11.70 13.39
N ALA A 40 -26.16 -11.42 14.54
CA ALA A 40 -25.82 -10.27 15.37
C ALA A 40 -24.37 -10.30 15.85
N LYS A 41 -23.88 -11.47 16.32
CA LYS A 41 -22.48 -11.63 16.73
C LYS A 41 -21.52 -11.55 15.56
N ALA A 42 -21.86 -12.14 14.42
CA ALA A 42 -21.05 -12.04 13.20
C ALA A 42 -20.96 -10.59 12.74
N MET A 43 -22.07 -9.87 12.75
CA MET A 43 -22.14 -8.45 12.44
C MET A 43 -21.30 -7.60 13.41
N GLU A 44 -21.44 -7.82 14.72
CA GLU A 44 -20.68 -7.11 15.75
C GLU A 44 -19.16 -7.33 15.58
N LEU A 45 -18.73 -8.56 15.31
CA LEU A 45 -17.33 -8.89 15.06
C LEU A 45 -16.83 -8.21 13.77
N PHE A 46 -17.62 -8.24 12.71
CA PHE A 46 -17.29 -7.62 11.42
C PHE A 46 -17.17 -6.10 11.54
N PHE A 47 -18.15 -5.44 12.17
CA PHE A 47 -18.11 -3.99 12.40
C PHE A 47 -16.96 -3.57 13.31
N ARG A 48 -16.64 -4.36 14.33
CA ARG A 48 -15.53 -4.07 15.24
C ARG A 48 -14.18 -4.17 14.53
N GLU A 49 -14.04 -5.11 13.61
CA GLU A 49 -12.82 -5.28 12.82
C GLU A 49 -12.63 -4.14 11.80
N GLN A 50 -13.69 -3.73 11.11
CA GLN A 50 -13.66 -2.59 10.20
C GLN A 50 -13.33 -1.26 10.89
N HIS A 51 -13.94 -0.98 12.05
CA HIS A 51 -13.63 0.23 12.82
C HIS A 51 -12.19 0.22 13.36
N GLY A 52 -11.68 -0.94 13.73
CA GLY A 52 -10.28 -1.11 14.14
C GLY A 52 -9.30 -0.74 13.02
N MET A 53 -9.59 -1.18 11.80
CA MET A 53 -8.78 -0.88 10.61
C MET A 53 -8.81 0.62 10.28
N ALA A 54 -10.00 1.23 10.21
CA ALA A 54 -10.13 2.65 9.89
C ALA A 54 -9.36 3.52 10.89
N ASN A 55 -9.46 3.22 12.19
CA ASN A 55 -8.73 3.94 13.23
C ASN A 55 -7.21 3.75 13.11
N LEU A 56 -6.74 2.55 12.81
CA LEU A 56 -5.32 2.27 12.63
C LEU A 56 -4.76 3.05 11.42
N LEU A 57 -5.43 3.00 10.28
CA LEU A 57 -4.98 3.68 9.07
C LEU A 57 -5.06 5.20 9.21
N GLU A 58 -6.07 5.74 9.93
CA GLU A 58 -6.12 7.16 10.23
C GLU A 58 -5.00 7.60 11.19
N GLN A 59 -4.65 6.80 12.20
CA GLN A 59 -3.50 7.07 13.06
C GLN A 59 -2.19 7.02 12.28
N LEU A 60 -2.05 6.04 11.37
CA LEU A 60 -0.89 5.91 10.50
C LEU A 60 -0.76 7.16 9.61
N ARG A 61 -1.85 7.57 8.96
CA ARG A 61 -1.92 8.78 8.14
C ARG A 61 -1.45 10.02 8.91
N ARG A 62 -1.96 10.23 10.13
CA ARG A 62 -1.56 11.36 10.99
C ARG A 62 -0.09 11.31 11.41
N ARG A 63 0.47 10.12 11.64
CA ARG A 63 1.90 9.97 11.95
C ARG A 63 2.77 10.32 10.75
N MET A 64 2.38 9.87 9.56
CA MET A 64 3.11 10.13 8.32
C MET A 64 3.22 11.61 8.00
N LEU A 65 2.13 12.38 8.14
CA LEU A 65 2.10 13.83 7.85
C LEU A 65 3.02 14.66 8.76
N ARG A 66 3.55 14.09 9.86
CA ARG A 66 4.54 14.73 10.74
C ARG A 66 5.98 14.41 10.35
N VAL A 67 6.18 13.55 9.37
CA VAL A 67 7.50 13.11 8.92
C VAL A 67 7.85 13.82 7.63
N LEU A 68 9.06 14.39 7.56
CA LEU A 68 9.55 15.09 6.37
C LEU A 68 10.45 14.23 5.49
N ASP A 69 10.94 13.11 6.02
CA ASP A 69 11.82 12.21 5.31
C ASP A 69 11.06 11.01 4.72
N PRO A 70 11.04 10.87 3.37
CA PRO A 70 10.35 9.77 2.69
C PRO A 70 10.85 8.38 3.08
N ALA A 71 12.13 8.23 3.43
CA ALA A 71 12.67 6.94 3.85
C ALA A 71 12.13 6.54 5.23
N ASN A 72 12.01 7.49 6.16
CA ASN A 72 11.40 7.26 7.46
C ASN A 72 9.90 7.01 7.36
N MET A 73 9.20 7.77 6.51
CA MET A 73 7.79 7.54 6.18
C MET A 73 7.57 6.10 5.65
N SER A 74 8.40 5.65 4.71
CA SER A 74 8.35 4.30 4.14
C SER A 74 8.44 3.23 5.22
N ARG A 75 9.38 3.35 6.17
CA ARG A 75 9.50 2.42 7.31
C ARG A 75 8.26 2.44 8.19
N ILE A 76 7.74 3.61 8.53
CA ILE A 76 6.54 3.74 9.37
C ILE A 76 5.36 3.03 8.73
N VAL A 77 5.13 3.20 7.43
CA VAL A 77 4.02 2.54 6.71
C VAL A 77 4.17 1.03 6.77
N VAL A 78 5.33 0.54 6.36
CA VAL A 78 5.63 -0.90 6.26
C VAL A 78 5.53 -1.57 7.64
N ASP A 79 6.14 -0.98 8.68
CA ASP A 79 6.15 -1.52 10.04
C ASP A 79 4.73 -1.56 10.62
N ASN A 80 3.97 -0.48 10.51
CA ASN A 80 2.61 -0.43 11.08
C ASN A 80 1.66 -1.43 10.43
N LEU A 81 1.71 -1.62 9.10
CA LEU A 81 0.86 -2.58 8.40
C LEU A 81 1.23 -4.03 8.74
N TYR A 82 2.52 -4.32 8.88
CA TYR A 82 3.00 -5.63 9.29
C TYR A 82 2.65 -5.95 10.74
N ASP A 83 2.93 -5.03 11.67
CA ASP A 83 2.68 -5.19 13.11
C ASP A 83 1.18 -5.31 13.43
N ALA A 84 0.35 -4.58 12.67
CA ALA A 84 -1.10 -4.70 12.73
C ALA A 84 -1.65 -6.01 12.13
N ARG A 85 -0.77 -6.90 11.64
CA ARG A 85 -1.11 -8.16 10.97
C ARG A 85 -2.06 -7.96 9.78
N ARG A 86 -1.89 -6.87 9.03
CA ARG A 86 -2.69 -6.58 7.82
C ARG A 86 -1.99 -7.00 6.54
N ALA A 87 -0.72 -7.35 6.64
CA ALA A 87 0.05 -7.90 5.54
C ALA A 87 1.10 -8.88 6.09
N THR A 88 1.37 -9.97 5.38
CA THR A 88 2.53 -10.83 5.60
C THR A 88 3.76 -10.30 4.85
N HIS A 89 3.52 -9.53 3.78
CA HIS A 89 4.53 -8.84 2.99
C HIS A 89 4.08 -7.40 2.78
N SER A 90 4.96 -6.48 3.07
CA SER A 90 4.71 -5.06 2.87
C SER A 90 6.00 -4.40 2.41
N ALA A 91 5.94 -3.64 1.32
CA ALA A 91 7.11 -2.97 0.76
C ALA A 91 6.73 -1.61 0.16
N THR A 92 7.62 -0.64 0.30
CA THR A 92 7.48 0.67 -0.35
C THR A 92 8.60 0.89 -1.33
N TYR A 93 8.23 1.43 -2.48
CA TYR A 93 9.13 1.80 -3.56
C TYR A 93 8.96 3.27 -3.88
N LEU A 94 10.06 3.99 -4.05
CA LEU A 94 10.04 5.40 -4.43
C LEU A 94 10.75 5.60 -5.76
N LEU A 95 10.26 6.57 -6.54
CA LEU A 95 10.84 6.97 -7.80
C LEU A 95 12.25 7.52 -7.57
N GLU A 96 13.22 7.02 -8.31
CA GLU A 96 14.58 7.54 -8.28
C GLU A 96 14.68 8.97 -8.84
N PRO A 97 15.64 9.77 -8.39
CA PRO A 97 15.77 11.17 -8.82
C PRO A 97 15.87 11.37 -10.34
N LEU A 98 16.38 10.38 -11.08
CA LEU A 98 16.48 10.40 -12.53
C LEU A 98 15.24 9.90 -13.26
N GLY A 99 14.18 9.49 -12.51
CA GLY A 99 12.92 9.00 -13.08
C GLY A 99 13.03 7.68 -13.85
N ARG A 100 14.09 6.90 -13.66
CA ARG A 100 14.39 5.70 -14.45
C ARG A 100 13.95 4.39 -13.79
N GLY A 101 13.41 4.44 -12.58
CA GLY A 101 12.96 3.27 -11.85
C GLY A 101 12.45 3.63 -10.47
N PHE A 102 11.77 2.66 -9.85
CA PHE A 102 11.37 2.72 -8.45
C PHE A 102 12.33 1.84 -7.64
N ALA A 103 12.99 2.42 -6.65
CA ALA A 103 13.88 1.72 -5.74
C ALA A 103 13.16 1.32 -4.45
N LEU A 104 13.43 0.12 -3.96
CA LEU A 104 12.94 -0.36 -2.67
C LEU A 104 13.48 0.52 -1.54
N GLN A 105 12.61 1.03 -0.69
CA GLN A 105 12.95 1.88 0.45
C GLN A 105 12.83 1.17 1.79
N ALA A 106 11.76 0.41 1.96
CA ALA A 106 11.52 -0.37 3.17
C ALA A 106 10.68 -1.60 2.84
N TYR A 107 10.87 -2.67 3.61
CA TYR A 107 10.05 -3.88 3.50
C TYR A 107 9.95 -4.64 4.81
N ARG A 108 8.91 -5.48 4.91
CA ARG A 108 8.71 -6.52 5.91
C ARG A 108 8.26 -7.81 5.21
N GLY A 109 8.66 -8.95 5.77
CA GLY A 109 8.51 -10.26 5.14
C GLY A 109 9.73 -10.63 4.30
N PRO A 110 9.63 -11.61 3.40
CA PRO A 110 10.68 -11.96 2.45
C PRO A 110 11.10 -10.78 1.58
N GLU A 111 12.38 -10.70 1.27
CA GLU A 111 12.95 -9.60 0.48
C GLU A 111 12.40 -9.63 -0.96
N PRO A 112 11.69 -8.56 -1.39
CA PRO A 112 11.17 -8.47 -2.74
C PRO A 112 12.23 -7.94 -3.71
N ALA A 113 11.89 -7.85 -5.02
CA ALA A 113 12.79 -7.29 -6.03
C ALA A 113 13.29 -5.88 -5.59
N PRO A 114 14.60 -5.60 -5.64
CA PRO A 114 15.15 -4.34 -5.11
C PRO A 114 14.79 -3.13 -5.98
N ARG A 115 14.36 -3.36 -7.20
CA ARG A 115 14.07 -2.30 -8.17
C ARG A 115 13.01 -2.72 -9.17
N VAL A 116 12.20 -1.75 -9.59
CA VAL A 116 11.20 -1.86 -10.66
C VAL A 116 11.53 -0.80 -11.71
N ASP A 117 11.95 -1.24 -12.88
CA ASP A 117 12.23 -0.38 -14.02
C ASP A 117 11.87 -1.08 -15.34
N GLU A 118 12.03 -0.35 -16.46
CA GLU A 118 11.73 -0.87 -17.81
C GLU A 118 12.56 -2.10 -18.21
N ARG A 119 13.72 -2.34 -17.56
CA ARG A 119 14.61 -3.46 -17.88
C ARG A 119 14.33 -4.67 -16.99
N THR A 120 14.04 -4.44 -15.71
CA THR A 120 13.86 -5.51 -14.72
C THR A 120 12.44 -6.06 -14.70
N LEU A 121 11.43 -5.18 -14.72
CA LEU A 121 10.01 -5.53 -14.66
C LEU A 121 9.19 -4.62 -15.59
N PRO A 122 9.37 -4.72 -16.92
CA PRO A 122 8.77 -3.80 -17.90
C PRO A 122 7.24 -3.75 -17.81
N GLY A 123 6.57 -4.89 -17.65
CA GLY A 123 5.11 -4.96 -17.53
C GLY A 123 4.59 -4.16 -16.35
N LEU A 124 5.21 -4.30 -15.18
CA LEU A 124 4.83 -3.58 -13.97
C LEU A 124 5.16 -2.09 -14.08
N TRP A 125 6.34 -1.75 -14.60
CA TRP A 125 6.74 -0.37 -14.85
C TRP A 125 5.70 0.38 -15.70
N HIS A 126 5.34 -0.17 -16.86
CA HIS A 126 4.36 0.45 -17.75
C HIS A 126 2.95 0.49 -17.16
N ALA A 127 2.54 -0.56 -16.42
CA ALA A 127 1.24 -0.60 -15.77
C ALA A 127 1.09 0.50 -14.71
N ILE A 128 2.08 0.68 -13.84
CA ILE A 128 2.09 1.72 -12.81
C ILE A 128 2.02 3.12 -13.44
N GLN A 129 2.83 3.37 -14.48
CA GLN A 129 2.87 4.66 -15.15
C GLN A 129 1.56 5.00 -15.90
N ARG A 130 0.91 3.98 -16.47
CA ARG A 130 -0.31 4.16 -17.27
C ARG A 130 -1.56 4.29 -16.43
N HIS A 131 -1.75 3.39 -15.46
CA HIS A 131 -3.03 3.27 -14.78
C HIS A 131 -3.20 4.22 -13.61
N ARG A 132 -2.13 4.57 -12.89
CA ARG A 132 -2.16 5.48 -11.73
C ARG A 132 -3.26 5.14 -10.70
N ALA A 133 -3.76 3.93 -10.74
CA ALA A 133 -4.83 3.38 -9.92
C ALA A 133 -4.31 2.12 -9.21
N PRO A 134 -4.98 1.68 -8.14
CA PRO A 134 -4.64 0.42 -7.50
C PRO A 134 -4.61 -0.74 -8.49
N LEU A 135 -3.58 -1.57 -8.42
CA LEU A 135 -3.48 -2.81 -9.18
C LEU A 135 -3.75 -3.97 -8.22
N LEU A 136 -4.70 -4.82 -8.57
CA LEU A 136 -5.11 -5.98 -7.77
C LEU A 136 -4.91 -7.25 -8.60
N THR A 137 -4.16 -8.20 -8.05
CA THR A 137 -3.93 -9.51 -8.68
C THR A 137 -5.24 -10.24 -8.97
N GLU A 138 -6.24 -10.09 -8.10
CA GLU A 138 -7.56 -10.68 -8.28
C GLU A 138 -8.29 -10.13 -9.51
N GLN A 139 -8.31 -8.80 -9.69
CA GLN A 139 -8.94 -8.17 -10.86
C GLN A 139 -8.25 -8.58 -12.15
N LEU A 140 -6.91 -8.64 -12.15
CA LEU A 140 -6.12 -9.11 -13.30
C LEU A 140 -6.41 -10.58 -13.62
N SER A 141 -6.56 -11.42 -12.60
CA SER A 141 -6.88 -12.84 -12.76
C SER A 141 -8.29 -13.04 -13.32
N ARG A 142 -9.27 -12.26 -12.87
CA ARG A 142 -10.65 -12.28 -13.41
C ARG A 142 -10.66 -11.81 -14.87
N ALA A 143 -10.00 -10.70 -15.19
CA ALA A 143 -9.88 -10.20 -16.57
C ALA A 143 -9.19 -11.20 -17.50
N GLN A 144 -8.21 -11.95 -16.99
CA GLN A 144 -7.57 -13.05 -17.74
C GLN A 144 -8.53 -14.20 -18.05
N GLN A 145 -9.44 -14.53 -17.12
CA GLN A 145 -10.46 -15.58 -17.34
C GLN A 145 -11.52 -15.14 -18.35
N GLU A 146 -11.90 -13.87 -18.35
CA GLU A 146 -12.89 -13.29 -19.26
C GLU A 146 -12.37 -13.07 -20.69
N GLY A 147 -11.10 -13.38 -20.96
CA GLY A 147 -10.54 -13.37 -22.32
C GLY A 147 -9.81 -12.09 -22.71
N SER A 148 -9.67 -11.13 -21.81
CA SER A 148 -8.94 -9.88 -22.04
C SER A 148 -7.43 -10.12 -21.95
N ASP A 149 -6.69 -9.85 -23.00
CA ASP A 149 -5.22 -9.90 -23.17
C ASP A 149 -4.45 -10.84 -22.19
N LYS A 150 -4.66 -12.16 -22.37
CA LYS A 150 -4.21 -13.21 -21.44
C LYS A 150 -2.71 -13.18 -21.14
N SER A 151 -1.89 -12.79 -22.12
CA SER A 151 -0.43 -12.75 -21.97
C SER A 151 0.02 -11.57 -21.14
N ALA A 152 -0.46 -10.37 -21.43
CA ALA A 152 -0.10 -9.15 -20.70
C ALA A 152 -0.55 -9.21 -19.23
N ASN A 153 -1.76 -9.73 -18.95
CA ASN A 153 -2.24 -9.90 -17.57
C ASN A 153 -1.39 -10.93 -16.80
N ARG A 154 -0.96 -12.02 -17.46
CA ARG A 154 -0.08 -13.01 -16.82
C ARG A 154 1.27 -12.41 -16.46
N ASP A 155 1.91 -11.73 -17.40
CA ASP A 155 3.21 -11.09 -17.20
C ASP A 155 3.14 -10.05 -16.07
N LEU A 156 2.03 -9.32 -15.98
CA LEU A 156 1.80 -8.35 -14.91
C LEU A 156 1.60 -9.03 -13.53
N ILE A 157 0.84 -10.12 -13.46
CA ILE A 157 0.67 -10.90 -12.23
C ILE A 157 2.02 -11.47 -11.77
N ASP A 158 2.84 -12.00 -12.67
CA ASP A 158 4.16 -12.54 -12.33
C ASP A 158 5.10 -11.42 -11.88
N ALA A 159 5.03 -10.24 -12.48
CA ALA A 159 5.78 -9.06 -12.05
C ALA A 159 5.31 -8.54 -10.66
N MET A 160 4.02 -8.57 -10.36
CA MET A 160 3.50 -8.25 -9.03
C MET A 160 4.01 -9.25 -7.97
N ARG A 161 4.10 -10.53 -8.31
CA ARG A 161 4.71 -11.55 -7.43
C ARG A 161 6.19 -11.27 -7.13
N ALA A 162 6.95 -10.76 -8.10
CA ALA A 162 8.36 -10.41 -7.90
C ALA A 162 8.55 -9.28 -6.88
N VAL A 163 7.57 -8.40 -6.73
CA VAL A 163 7.54 -7.35 -5.68
C VAL A 163 6.73 -7.78 -4.45
N SER A 164 6.37 -9.07 -4.35
CA SER A 164 5.58 -9.64 -3.26
C SER A 164 4.26 -8.88 -3.02
N ALA A 165 3.50 -8.58 -4.09
CA ALA A 165 2.28 -7.82 -4.04
C ALA A 165 1.07 -8.58 -4.58
N ASP A 166 -0.03 -8.60 -3.82
CA ASP A 166 -1.38 -8.89 -4.31
C ASP A 166 -2.15 -7.60 -4.58
N VAL A 167 -1.79 -6.54 -3.85
CA VAL A 167 -2.29 -5.18 -4.05
C VAL A 167 -1.12 -4.22 -4.15
N LEU A 168 -1.18 -3.33 -5.14
CA LEU A 168 -0.23 -2.26 -5.36
C LEU A 168 -0.97 -0.93 -5.39
N LEU A 169 -0.54 0.00 -4.53
CA LEU A 169 -1.18 1.29 -4.32
C LEU A 169 -0.20 2.40 -4.74
N PRO A 170 -0.44 3.11 -5.86
CA PRO A 170 0.47 4.14 -6.34
C PRO A 170 0.38 5.43 -5.53
N PHE A 171 1.51 6.11 -5.35
CA PHE A 171 1.62 7.46 -4.81
C PHE A 171 1.65 8.44 -5.99
N VAL A 172 0.52 9.08 -6.26
CA VAL A 172 0.32 9.89 -7.49
C VAL A 172 0.27 11.38 -7.14
N SER A 173 1.17 12.17 -7.73
CA SER A 173 1.14 13.65 -7.67
C SER A 173 0.95 14.19 -9.08
N GLY A 174 -0.24 14.75 -9.36
CA GLY A 174 -0.61 15.20 -10.69
C GLY A 174 -0.50 14.08 -11.73
N ASP A 175 0.39 14.25 -12.70
CA ASP A 175 0.63 13.28 -13.76
C ASP A 175 1.80 12.32 -13.48
N THR A 176 2.43 12.41 -12.32
CA THR A 176 3.62 11.63 -11.99
C THR A 176 3.34 10.64 -10.86
N VAL A 177 3.79 9.41 -11.03
CA VAL A 177 3.83 8.43 -9.94
C VAL A 177 5.15 8.56 -9.20
N LEU A 178 5.10 8.98 -7.94
CA LEU A 178 6.26 9.19 -7.08
C LEU A 178 6.76 7.92 -6.40
N GLY A 179 5.94 6.87 -6.39
CA GLY A 179 6.24 5.60 -5.75
C GLY A 179 4.99 4.73 -5.64
N PHE A 180 5.11 3.65 -4.90
CA PHE A 180 3.97 2.77 -4.59
C PHE A 180 4.20 1.96 -3.32
N LEU A 181 3.09 1.52 -2.73
CA LEU A 181 3.04 0.55 -1.65
C LEU A 181 2.60 -0.79 -2.22
N ALA A 182 3.38 -1.83 -1.96
CA ALA A 182 3.11 -3.21 -2.32
C ALA A 182 2.71 -3.99 -1.06
N LEU A 183 1.57 -4.69 -1.10
CA LEU A 183 1.03 -5.46 0.02
C LEU A 183 0.61 -6.84 -0.44
N ARG A 184 0.86 -7.85 0.43
CA ARG A 184 0.39 -9.20 0.26
C ARG A 184 0.06 -9.82 1.62
N ASP A 185 -0.99 -10.64 1.66
CA ASP A 185 -1.35 -11.44 2.83
C ASP A 185 -1.57 -12.91 2.45
N ASP A 186 -0.57 -13.74 2.72
CA ASP A 186 -0.60 -15.19 2.40
C ASP A 186 -1.57 -16.00 3.28
N ARG A 187 -2.22 -15.37 4.29
CA ARG A 187 -3.10 -16.08 5.24
C ARG A 187 -4.51 -16.26 4.69
N VAL A 188 -4.93 -15.43 3.74
CA VAL A 188 -6.28 -15.41 3.17
C VAL A 188 -6.23 -15.31 1.65
N ALA A 189 -7.23 -15.88 0.97
CA ALA A 189 -7.28 -15.87 -0.49
C ALA A 189 -7.67 -14.50 -1.08
N GLU A 190 -8.52 -13.74 -0.38
CA GLU A 190 -8.96 -12.40 -0.75
C GLU A 190 -8.69 -11.45 0.43
N PRO A 191 -7.45 -10.93 0.55
CA PRO A 191 -7.01 -10.26 1.77
C PRO A 191 -7.57 -8.85 1.95
N TYR A 192 -8.07 -8.19 0.91
CA TYR A 192 -8.46 -6.78 0.95
C TYR A 192 -9.83 -6.53 0.34
N SER A 193 -10.78 -6.04 1.15
CA SER A 193 -12.08 -5.59 0.66
C SER A 193 -11.98 -4.24 -0.07
N THR A 194 -13.02 -3.87 -0.81
CA THR A 194 -13.07 -2.57 -1.50
C THR A 194 -12.94 -1.40 -0.52
N GLU A 195 -13.56 -1.51 0.66
CA GLU A 195 -13.47 -0.50 1.71
C GLU A 195 -12.05 -0.39 2.28
N GLU A 196 -11.37 -1.53 2.49
CA GLU A 196 -9.97 -1.54 2.95
C GLU A 196 -9.03 -0.93 1.92
N ILE A 197 -9.23 -1.22 0.64
CA ILE A 197 -8.47 -0.59 -0.45
C ILE A 197 -8.68 0.93 -0.45
N ALA A 198 -9.92 1.42 -0.26
CA ALA A 198 -10.20 2.84 -0.17
C ALA A 198 -9.48 3.50 1.03
N LEU A 199 -9.46 2.84 2.18
CA LEU A 199 -8.73 3.32 3.35
C LEU A 199 -7.21 3.31 3.15
N LEU A 200 -6.67 2.28 2.50
CA LEU A 200 -5.25 2.18 2.15
C LEU A 200 -4.86 3.25 1.12
N MET A 201 -5.77 3.63 0.21
CA MET A 201 -5.54 4.76 -0.71
C MET A 201 -5.38 6.08 0.03
N ASN A 202 -6.11 6.33 1.14
CA ASN A 202 -5.88 7.52 1.97
C ASN A 202 -4.45 7.54 2.59
N VAL A 203 -3.89 6.36 2.88
CA VAL A 203 -2.48 6.24 3.32
C VAL A 203 -1.53 6.54 2.15
N ALA A 204 -1.83 6.05 0.96
CA ALA A 204 -1.05 6.33 -0.25
C ALA A 204 -1.05 7.82 -0.60
N GLU A 205 -2.19 8.52 -0.45
CA GLU A 205 -2.29 9.98 -0.62
C GLU A 205 -1.45 10.73 0.43
N ALA A 206 -1.47 10.29 1.69
CA ALA A 206 -0.61 10.88 2.71
C ALA A 206 0.87 10.66 2.42
N ALA A 207 1.25 9.49 1.90
CA ALA A 207 2.62 9.21 1.45
C ALA A 207 3.03 10.14 0.31
N MET A 208 2.16 10.34 -0.67
CA MET A 208 2.38 11.28 -1.77
C MET A 208 2.67 12.68 -1.24
N ILE A 209 1.87 13.21 -0.30
CA ILE A 209 2.07 14.54 0.29
C ILE A 209 3.44 14.65 0.96
N VAL A 210 3.86 13.63 1.70
CA VAL A 210 5.18 13.62 2.37
C VAL A 210 6.32 13.66 1.35
N ILE A 211 6.21 12.85 0.30
CA ILE A 211 7.24 12.77 -0.76
C ILE A 211 7.32 14.10 -1.51
N ASP A 212 6.19 14.66 -1.91
CA ASP A 212 6.12 15.91 -2.67
C ASP A 212 6.68 17.11 -1.85
N ASN A 213 6.30 17.22 -0.59
CA ASN A 213 6.82 18.21 0.35
C ASN A 213 8.34 18.07 0.54
N SER A 214 8.85 16.83 0.65
CA SER A 214 10.30 16.59 0.77
C SER A 214 11.06 17.03 -0.49
N GLN A 215 10.51 16.74 -1.66
CA GLN A 215 11.09 17.17 -2.94
C GLN A 215 11.09 18.69 -3.08
N LEU A 216 9.98 19.36 -2.71
CA LEU A 216 9.88 20.82 -2.70
C LEU A 216 10.92 21.45 -1.77
N ALA A 217 11.03 20.94 -0.54
CA ALA A 217 12.03 21.39 0.42
C ALA A 217 13.47 21.19 -0.10
N GLY A 218 13.72 20.09 -0.82
CA GLY A 218 15.00 19.83 -1.48
C GLY A 218 15.32 20.86 -2.57
N ARG A 219 14.35 21.17 -3.42
CA ARG A 219 14.51 22.18 -4.50
C ARG A 219 14.76 23.59 -3.95
N ILE A 220 14.06 23.97 -2.87
CA ILE A 220 14.27 25.28 -2.22
C ILE A 220 15.69 25.37 -1.67
N ARG A 221 16.15 24.35 -0.91
CA ARG A 221 17.51 24.34 -0.36
C ARG A 221 18.59 24.41 -1.43
N GLU A 222 18.42 23.70 -2.55
CA GLU A 222 19.40 23.73 -3.65
C GLU A 222 19.41 25.10 -4.35
N ARG A 223 18.24 25.70 -4.56
CA ARG A 223 18.13 27.07 -5.08
C ARG A 223 18.82 28.08 -4.17
N ASP A 224 18.59 28.00 -2.85
CA ASP A 224 19.20 28.91 -1.89
C ASP A 224 20.73 28.74 -1.84
N ARG A 225 21.21 27.50 -1.92
CA ARG A 225 22.62 27.19 -2.04
C ARG A 225 23.26 27.81 -3.29
N LEU A 226 22.61 27.62 -4.45
CA LEU A 226 23.10 28.18 -5.70
C LEU A 226 23.10 29.73 -5.69
N ALA A 227 22.10 30.35 -5.06
CA ALA A 227 22.04 31.81 -4.88
C ALA A 227 23.21 32.30 -4.01
N ALA A 228 23.47 31.64 -2.87
CA ALA A 228 24.61 32.01 -2.01
C ALA A 228 25.98 31.85 -2.72
N VAL A 229 26.16 30.77 -3.51
CA VAL A 229 27.37 30.57 -4.31
C VAL A 229 27.51 31.69 -5.38
N GLY A 230 26.40 32.06 -6.01
CA GLY A 230 26.38 33.14 -7.00
C GLY A 230 26.77 34.51 -6.41
N GLU A 231 26.25 34.82 -5.22
CA GLU A 231 26.59 36.05 -4.50
C GLU A 231 28.08 36.11 -4.08
N MET A 232 28.61 34.97 -3.54
CA MET A 232 30.03 34.86 -3.24
C MET A 232 30.91 35.01 -4.48
N ALA A 233 30.55 34.39 -5.59
CA ALA A 233 31.29 34.48 -6.86
C ALA A 233 31.30 35.92 -7.39
N ALA A 234 30.18 36.64 -7.29
CA ALA A 234 30.10 38.07 -7.69
C ALA A 234 30.98 38.96 -6.79
N GLY A 235 30.98 38.71 -5.47
CA GLY A 235 31.87 39.40 -4.53
C GLY A 235 33.36 39.20 -4.87
N LEU A 236 33.76 37.93 -5.04
CA LEU A 236 35.13 37.59 -5.43
C LEU A 236 35.52 38.20 -6.79
N ALA A 237 34.63 38.25 -7.78
CA ALA A 237 34.90 38.87 -9.06
C ALA A 237 35.16 40.39 -8.93
N HIS A 238 34.44 41.08 -8.03
CA HIS A 238 34.69 42.48 -7.71
C HIS A 238 36.02 42.68 -7.00
N GLU A 239 36.35 41.84 -6.02
CA GLU A 239 37.62 41.91 -5.28
C GLU A 239 38.85 41.62 -6.17
N ILE A 240 38.71 40.76 -7.16
CA ILE A 240 39.76 40.47 -8.14
C ILE A 240 39.87 41.58 -9.18
N ARG A 241 38.76 42.15 -9.63
CA ARG A 241 38.76 43.21 -10.64
C ARG A 241 39.42 44.48 -10.13
N ASN A 242 39.26 44.83 -8.86
CA ASN A 242 39.80 46.04 -8.25
C ASN A 242 41.35 46.10 -8.32
N PRO A 243 42.12 45.08 -7.86
CA PRO A 243 43.58 45.11 -7.98
C PRO A 243 44.06 45.02 -9.43
N LEU A 244 43.35 44.23 -10.28
CA LEU A 244 43.69 44.15 -11.70
C LEU A 244 43.47 45.48 -12.40
N GLY A 245 42.44 46.24 -12.08
CA GLY A 245 42.21 47.61 -12.57
C GLY A 245 43.31 48.58 -12.15
N ALA A 246 43.77 48.49 -10.89
CA ALA A 246 44.89 49.29 -10.39
C ALA A 246 46.22 48.95 -11.09
N ILE A 247 46.52 47.69 -11.33
CA ILE A 247 47.70 47.24 -12.06
C ILE A 247 47.63 47.72 -13.51
N LYS A 248 46.48 47.57 -14.17
CA LYS A 248 46.28 48.05 -15.53
C LYS A 248 46.50 49.57 -15.64
N GLY A 249 45.90 50.35 -14.73
CA GLY A 249 46.07 51.81 -14.71
C GLY A 249 47.51 52.22 -14.44
N ALA A 250 48.25 51.53 -13.57
CA ALA A 250 49.68 51.80 -13.36
C ALA A 250 50.53 51.45 -14.60
N ALA A 251 50.21 50.36 -15.31
CA ALA A 251 50.92 50.00 -16.55
C ALA A 251 50.67 50.99 -17.66
N GLU A 252 49.46 51.51 -17.85
CA GLU A 252 49.10 52.52 -18.83
C GLU A 252 49.79 53.90 -18.58
N CYS A 253 50.13 54.21 -17.32
CA CYS A 253 50.89 55.39 -16.96
C CYS A 253 52.41 55.29 -17.22
N LEU A 254 52.91 54.06 -17.44
CA LEU A 254 54.34 53.82 -17.71
C LEU A 254 54.65 53.68 -19.21
N ASP A 255 53.63 53.63 -20.06
CA ASP A 255 53.80 53.61 -21.52
C ASP A 255 53.91 55.11 -22.04
N PRO A 256 55.05 55.54 -22.61
CA PRO A 256 55.28 56.93 -22.97
C PRO A 256 54.55 57.38 -24.22
#